data_afae64a046c4ec43cce3a70671e90ffd
#
_entry.id   afae64a046c4ec43cce3a70671e90ffd
#
_cell.length_a   1.000
_cell.length_b   1.000
_cell.length_c   1.000
_cell.angle_alpha   90.00
_cell.angle_beta   90.00
_cell.angle_gamma   90.00
#
_symmetry.space_group_name_H-M   'P 1'
#
loop_
_entity.id
_entity.type
_entity.pdbx_description
1 polymer ?
#
loop_
_entity_poly.entity_id
_entity_poly.type
_entity_poly.pdbx_seq_one_letter_code
_entity_poly.pdbx_strand_id
1 'polypeptide(L)'
;MRRVLVMQRIVVVGGGAAGIGAAGAAKAADSAADVRVYTEFEDVGYSPCGIPYVHGKEIPDFERLFLATKATYEATGIDIRYETEVTGVDAGKQTISVRGDGTTSYDKLIVCTGFDYAPVGVPGADLDGLYYVKNIRRAMEWDKVLDGVKAAVVVEASPLGLEMVTALCHRGIETHLIDPDAWALAAATDPDIAAPVQDSWRELGAHLHFNTTLTGFTGENSVRSVTTSDGEIRCDLAVVCTKKVANTALARAAGLKIGSANGVMVDEAMHTTTAGVWAAGDCIEVPHSVSQIPIQGLTGSHAYAQGKVAGTNAAGGQRKYQPVSVPWGMMAGEWMIGGV
;
A
#
# COMPACT_ATOMS: atom_id res chain seq x y z
N MET A 1 38.10 26.01 -16.65
CA MET A 1 37.89 25.21 -15.43
C MET A 1 37.01 24.02 -15.80
N ARG A 2 37.51 22.77 -15.79
CA ARG A 2 36.65 21.58 -15.88
C ARG A 2 35.88 21.49 -14.55
N ARG A 3 34.57 21.70 -14.58
CA ARG A 3 33.68 21.31 -13.45
C ARG A 3 33.94 19.82 -13.21
N VAL A 4 34.50 19.47 -12.07
CA VAL A 4 34.45 18.10 -11.57
C VAL A 4 32.98 17.82 -11.38
N LEU A 5 32.39 17.02 -12.25
CA LEU A 5 31.02 16.50 -12.07
C LEU A 5 31.08 15.61 -10.84
N VAL A 6 30.75 16.16 -9.69
CA VAL A 6 30.48 15.34 -8.48
C VAL A 6 29.20 14.60 -8.78
N MET A 7 29.30 13.28 -8.89
CA MET A 7 28.16 12.39 -9.10
C MET A 7 27.23 12.54 -7.89
N GLN A 8 26.00 13.03 -8.13
CA GLN A 8 25.01 13.25 -7.08
C GLN A 8 24.44 11.92 -6.63
N ARG A 9 24.47 11.64 -5.31
CA ARG A 9 23.83 10.47 -4.73
C ARG A 9 22.39 10.77 -4.32
N ILE A 10 21.45 10.10 -4.96
CA ILE A 10 20.04 10.17 -4.68
C ILE A 10 19.62 8.84 -4.03
N VAL A 11 19.22 8.92 -2.76
CA VAL A 11 18.72 7.77 -1.99
C VAL A 11 17.19 7.79 -1.98
N VAL A 12 16.58 6.63 -2.30
CA VAL A 12 15.14 6.39 -2.23
C VAL A 12 14.88 5.31 -1.18
N VAL A 13 14.01 5.59 -0.21
CA VAL A 13 13.62 4.64 0.83
C VAL A 13 12.24 4.10 0.54
N GLY A 14 12.17 2.83 0.18
CA GLY A 14 10.96 2.11 -0.21
C GLY A 14 10.93 1.73 -1.68
N GLY A 15 10.62 0.45 -1.98
CA GLY A 15 10.59 -0.14 -3.32
C GLY A 15 9.21 -0.26 -3.96
N GLY A 16 8.16 0.38 -3.39
CA GLY A 16 6.82 0.40 -3.96
C GLY A 16 6.69 1.29 -5.20
N ALA A 17 5.45 1.51 -5.67
CA ALA A 17 5.17 2.29 -6.88
C ALA A 17 5.80 3.70 -6.85
N ALA A 18 5.75 4.40 -5.71
CA ALA A 18 6.35 5.72 -5.55
C ALA A 18 7.88 5.66 -5.66
N GLY A 19 8.52 4.71 -4.96
CA GLY A 19 9.98 4.60 -4.93
C GLY A 19 10.57 4.23 -6.29
N ILE A 20 9.98 3.25 -6.97
CA ILE A 20 10.42 2.86 -8.32
C ILE A 20 10.15 3.98 -9.33
N GLY A 21 8.99 4.66 -9.22
CA GLY A 21 8.70 5.85 -10.03
C GLY A 21 9.70 6.98 -9.80
N ALA A 22 10.11 7.19 -8.55
CA ALA A 22 11.11 8.21 -8.20
C ALA A 22 12.50 7.86 -8.73
N ALA A 23 12.95 6.61 -8.52
CA ALA A 23 14.26 6.16 -8.98
C ALA A 23 14.38 6.24 -10.50
N GLY A 24 13.38 5.74 -11.24
CA GLY A 24 13.33 5.81 -12.70
C GLY A 24 13.34 7.24 -13.23
N ALA A 25 12.55 8.13 -12.61
CA ALA A 25 12.48 9.53 -13.02
C ALA A 25 13.77 10.31 -12.69
N ALA A 26 14.42 10.02 -11.54
CA ALA A 26 15.70 10.61 -11.20
C ALA A 26 16.77 10.21 -12.22
N LYS A 27 16.85 8.92 -12.56
CA LYS A 27 17.81 8.40 -13.54
C LYS A 27 17.58 8.93 -14.95
N ALA A 28 16.30 9.14 -15.34
CA ALA A 28 15.93 9.75 -16.61
C ALA A 28 16.27 11.24 -16.67
N ALA A 29 16.17 11.97 -15.55
CA ALA A 29 16.51 13.39 -15.49
C ALA A 29 18.03 13.64 -15.40
N ASP A 30 18.77 12.80 -14.70
CA ASP A 30 20.23 12.80 -14.63
C ASP A 30 20.77 11.37 -14.71
N SER A 31 21.20 10.97 -15.91
CA SER A 31 21.75 9.62 -16.16
C SER A 31 23.06 9.36 -15.43
N ALA A 32 23.78 10.40 -15.00
CA ALA A 32 25.04 10.30 -14.25
C ALA A 32 24.82 10.15 -12.74
N ALA A 33 23.62 10.41 -12.22
CA ALA A 33 23.32 10.31 -10.78
C ALA A 33 23.51 8.86 -10.26
N ASP A 34 24.08 8.73 -9.06
CA ASP A 34 24.13 7.49 -8.27
C ASP A 34 22.76 7.33 -7.55
N VAL A 35 21.83 6.61 -8.20
CA VAL A 35 20.47 6.40 -7.68
C VAL A 35 20.39 5.05 -6.98
N ARG A 36 20.09 5.07 -5.68
CA ARG A 36 19.98 3.88 -4.83
C ARG A 36 18.60 3.78 -4.21
N VAL A 37 17.98 2.61 -4.35
CA VAL A 37 16.70 2.27 -3.70
C VAL A 37 17.00 1.29 -2.57
N TYR A 38 16.50 1.59 -1.38
CA TYR A 38 16.57 0.68 -0.22
C TYR A 38 15.17 0.15 0.07
N THR A 39 15.04 -1.16 0.14
CA THR A 39 13.78 -1.83 0.50
C THR A 39 14.03 -2.99 1.45
N GLU A 40 13.19 -3.11 2.47
CA GLU A 40 13.21 -4.23 3.40
C GLU A 40 12.74 -5.55 2.78
N PHE A 41 12.11 -5.48 1.60
CA PHE A 41 11.54 -6.63 0.91
C PHE A 41 12.46 -7.17 -0.18
N GLU A 42 12.27 -8.43 -0.54
CA GLU A 42 12.96 -9.11 -1.65
C GLU A 42 12.43 -8.71 -3.04
N ASP A 43 11.34 -7.93 -3.09
CA ASP A 43 10.69 -7.49 -4.32
C ASP A 43 10.40 -6.00 -4.33
N VAL A 44 10.38 -5.45 -5.55
CA VAL A 44 10.02 -4.07 -5.84
C VAL A 44 9.08 -3.98 -7.03
N GLY A 45 8.36 -2.88 -7.15
CA GLY A 45 7.64 -2.52 -8.37
C GLY A 45 6.57 -3.53 -8.80
N TYR A 46 5.72 -3.97 -7.89
CA TYR A 46 4.54 -4.78 -8.19
C TYR A 46 3.24 -4.03 -7.84
N SER A 47 2.13 -4.50 -8.39
CA SER A 47 0.78 -3.98 -8.12
C SER A 47 0.08 -4.82 -7.04
N PRO A 48 0.00 -4.38 -5.79
CA PRO A 48 -0.72 -5.12 -4.76
C PRO A 48 -2.23 -5.20 -5.01
N CYS A 49 -2.80 -4.26 -5.78
CA CYS A 49 -4.21 -4.29 -6.16
C CYS A 49 -4.61 -5.50 -7.03
N GLY A 50 -3.63 -6.17 -7.66
CA GLY A 50 -3.89 -7.37 -8.44
C GLY A 50 -3.94 -8.66 -7.60
N ILE A 51 -3.54 -8.62 -6.33
CA ILE A 51 -3.45 -9.79 -5.46
C ILE A 51 -4.82 -10.51 -5.33
N PRO A 52 -5.94 -9.83 -5.04
CA PRO A 52 -7.24 -10.49 -4.97
C PRO A 52 -7.62 -11.23 -6.26
N TYR A 53 -7.32 -10.65 -7.42
CA TYR A 53 -7.62 -11.26 -8.73
C TYR A 53 -6.78 -12.51 -9.02
N VAL A 54 -5.55 -12.59 -8.48
CA VAL A 54 -4.77 -13.84 -8.53
C VAL A 54 -5.37 -14.87 -7.58
N HIS A 55 -5.73 -14.48 -6.38
CA HIS A 55 -6.42 -15.37 -5.43
C HIS A 55 -7.74 -15.89 -6.00
N GLY A 56 -8.51 -15.04 -6.69
CA GLY A 56 -9.75 -15.39 -7.38
C GLY A 56 -9.58 -16.20 -8.68
N LYS A 57 -8.33 -16.47 -9.10
CA LYS A 57 -7.97 -17.15 -10.36
C LYS A 57 -8.36 -16.39 -11.64
N GLU A 58 -8.66 -15.08 -11.54
CA GLU A 58 -8.91 -14.21 -12.70
C GLU A 58 -7.60 -13.79 -13.38
N ILE A 59 -6.54 -13.55 -12.59
CA ILE A 59 -5.17 -13.41 -13.08
C ILE A 59 -4.45 -14.74 -12.83
N PRO A 60 -3.77 -15.33 -13.84
CA PRO A 60 -3.22 -16.68 -13.75
C PRO A 60 -2.16 -16.87 -12.66
N ASP A 61 -1.30 -15.88 -12.44
CA ASP A 61 -0.15 -15.98 -11.55
C ASP A 61 0.29 -14.61 -11.00
N PHE A 62 1.09 -14.60 -9.94
CA PHE A 62 1.61 -13.39 -9.29
C PHE A 62 2.70 -12.69 -10.11
N GLU A 63 3.37 -13.37 -11.01
CA GLU A 63 4.40 -12.81 -11.87
C GLU A 63 3.85 -11.67 -12.73
N ARG A 64 2.59 -11.76 -13.12
CA ARG A 64 1.89 -10.71 -13.89
C ARG A 64 1.64 -9.42 -13.11
N LEU A 65 1.81 -9.45 -11.80
CA LEU A 65 1.68 -8.26 -10.98
C LEU A 65 2.94 -7.40 -10.95
N PHE A 66 4.09 -7.94 -11.36
CA PHE A 66 5.33 -7.18 -11.42
C PHE A 66 5.36 -6.22 -12.62
N LEU A 67 5.73 -4.97 -12.37
CA LEU A 67 5.84 -3.94 -13.41
C LEU A 67 7.06 -4.14 -14.31
N ALA A 68 8.12 -4.72 -13.75
CA ALA A 68 9.34 -5.07 -14.47
C ALA A 68 10.12 -6.16 -13.71
N THR A 69 11.03 -6.83 -14.39
CA THR A 69 11.92 -7.83 -13.78
C THR A 69 13.11 -7.17 -13.07
N LYS A 70 13.76 -7.91 -12.15
CA LYS A 70 15.02 -7.46 -11.52
C LYS A 70 16.07 -7.08 -12.58
N ALA A 71 16.25 -7.91 -13.61
CA ALA A 71 17.15 -7.64 -14.71
C ALA A 71 16.84 -6.34 -15.48
N THR A 72 15.55 -6.02 -15.63
CA THR A 72 15.12 -4.76 -16.24
C THR A 72 15.56 -3.57 -15.40
N TYR A 73 15.39 -3.62 -14.07
CA TYR A 73 15.84 -2.56 -13.18
C TYR A 73 17.37 -2.41 -13.17
N GLU A 74 18.12 -3.51 -13.11
CA GLU A 74 19.58 -3.52 -13.19
C GLU A 74 20.08 -2.84 -14.48
N ALA A 75 19.45 -3.13 -15.62
CA ALA A 75 19.78 -2.51 -16.92
C ALA A 75 19.56 -0.98 -16.95
N THR A 76 18.75 -0.42 -16.05
CA THR A 76 18.55 1.04 -15.92
C THR A 76 19.71 1.73 -15.20
N GLY A 77 20.60 0.99 -14.56
CA GLY A 77 21.69 1.52 -13.73
C GLY A 77 21.20 2.10 -12.38
N ILE A 78 20.03 1.65 -11.91
CA ILE A 78 19.53 1.91 -10.56
C ILE A 78 20.08 0.81 -9.64
N ASP A 79 20.73 1.19 -8.53
CA ASP A 79 21.22 0.26 -7.52
C ASP A 79 20.09 -0.04 -6.51
N ILE A 80 19.44 -1.19 -6.63
CA ILE A 80 18.39 -1.61 -5.71
C ILE A 80 18.96 -2.53 -4.65
N ARG A 81 18.85 -2.08 -3.40
CA ARG A 81 19.25 -2.81 -2.18
C ARG A 81 18.03 -3.53 -1.61
N TYR A 82 17.84 -4.77 -2.03
CA TYR A 82 16.78 -5.66 -1.54
C TYR A 82 17.10 -6.11 -0.11
N GLU A 83 16.09 -6.48 0.65
CA GLU A 83 16.19 -6.99 2.03
C GLU A 83 17.05 -6.10 2.94
N THR A 84 17.01 -4.79 2.65
CA THR A 84 17.87 -3.79 3.26
C THR A 84 17.02 -2.68 3.87
N GLU A 85 16.76 -2.80 5.17
CA GLU A 85 15.90 -1.86 5.91
C GLU A 85 16.65 -0.60 6.31
N VAL A 86 16.09 0.56 6.00
CA VAL A 86 16.52 1.85 6.54
C VAL A 86 15.84 2.08 7.88
N THR A 87 16.62 2.13 8.94
CA THR A 87 16.14 2.24 10.33
C THR A 87 16.21 3.67 10.89
N GLY A 88 16.89 4.58 10.19
CA GLY A 88 17.02 5.96 10.63
C GLY A 88 17.44 6.91 9.51
N VAL A 89 17.14 8.18 9.69
CA VAL A 89 17.57 9.28 8.82
C VAL A 89 18.08 10.42 9.71
N ASP A 90 19.30 10.87 9.46
CA ASP A 90 19.85 12.12 10.02
C ASP A 90 19.92 13.15 8.88
N ALA A 91 18.90 14.00 8.80
CA ALA A 91 18.80 14.99 7.74
C ALA A 91 19.87 16.11 7.86
N GLY A 92 20.35 16.37 9.08
CA GLY A 92 21.41 17.35 9.33
C GLY A 92 22.76 16.89 8.85
N LYS A 93 23.07 15.59 8.97
CA LYS A 93 24.31 14.98 8.45
C LYS A 93 24.14 14.42 7.05
N GLN A 94 22.95 14.44 6.50
CA GLN A 94 22.61 13.82 5.21
C GLN A 94 23.01 12.34 5.15
N THR A 95 22.61 11.56 6.16
CA THR A 95 22.89 10.12 6.24
C THR A 95 21.62 9.32 6.54
N ILE A 96 21.58 8.09 6.04
CA ILE A 96 20.65 7.06 6.46
C ILE A 96 21.38 6.01 7.28
N SER A 97 20.69 5.41 8.26
CA SER A 97 21.13 4.23 8.99
C SER A 97 20.47 3.00 8.38
N VAL A 98 21.29 1.98 8.10
CA VAL A 98 20.86 0.73 7.47
C VAL A 98 21.05 -0.41 8.46
N ARG A 99 20.04 -1.29 8.59
CA ARG A 99 20.12 -2.44 9.49
C ARG A 99 21.27 -3.36 9.07
N GLY A 100 22.23 -3.55 9.98
CA GLY A 100 23.38 -4.42 9.75
C GLY A 100 24.49 -3.87 8.84
N ASP A 101 24.32 -2.68 8.23
CA ASP A 101 25.29 -2.11 7.25
C ASP A 101 25.76 -0.69 7.61
N GLY A 102 25.47 -0.22 8.83
CA GLY A 102 25.93 1.07 9.35
C GLY A 102 25.23 2.28 8.73
N THR A 103 26.00 3.28 8.27
CA THR A 103 25.45 4.53 7.73
C THR A 103 25.90 4.80 6.31
N THR A 104 24.99 5.33 5.49
CA THR A 104 25.26 5.75 4.10
C THR A 104 24.92 7.23 3.93
N SER A 105 25.81 8.01 3.32
CA SER A 105 25.56 9.41 3.00
C SER A 105 24.69 9.57 1.75
N TYR A 106 23.97 10.67 1.65
CA TYR A 106 23.21 11.07 0.46
C TYR A 106 23.36 12.58 0.20
N ASP A 107 23.17 13.00 -1.05
CA ASP A 107 23.00 14.40 -1.41
C ASP A 107 21.51 14.76 -1.45
N LYS A 108 20.67 13.82 -1.86
CA LYS A 108 19.20 13.93 -1.93
C LYS A 108 18.56 12.67 -1.39
N LEU A 109 17.44 12.86 -0.68
CA LEU A 109 16.67 11.76 -0.10
C LEU A 109 15.21 11.84 -0.58
N ILE A 110 14.64 10.69 -0.94
CA ILE A 110 13.23 10.55 -1.27
C ILE A 110 12.63 9.47 -0.36
N VAL A 111 11.67 9.86 0.49
CA VAL A 111 10.97 8.97 1.42
C VAL A 111 9.71 8.43 0.75
N CYS A 112 9.66 7.11 0.54
CA CYS A 112 8.57 6.40 -0.12
C CYS A 112 8.13 5.17 0.70
N THR A 113 8.00 5.33 2.02
CA THR A 113 7.76 4.25 2.99
C THR A 113 6.34 3.66 2.93
N GLY A 114 5.43 4.27 2.16
CA GLY A 114 4.10 3.74 1.90
C GLY A 114 3.18 3.75 3.13
N PHE A 115 2.40 2.68 3.31
CA PHE A 115 1.40 2.53 4.37
C PHE A 115 1.48 1.14 5.00
N ASP A 116 0.84 0.99 6.15
CA ASP A 116 0.40 -0.29 6.70
C ASP A 116 -1.10 -0.27 7.01
N TYR A 117 -1.69 -1.42 7.30
CA TYR A 117 -3.04 -1.49 7.81
C TYR A 117 -3.05 -1.13 9.29
N ALA A 118 -4.08 -0.42 9.73
CA ALA A 118 -4.29 -0.15 11.14
C ALA A 118 -4.39 -1.50 11.89
N PRO A 119 -3.61 -1.69 12.96
CA PRO A 119 -3.73 -2.90 13.76
C PRO A 119 -5.13 -2.99 14.36
N VAL A 120 -5.72 -4.17 14.31
CA VAL A 120 -6.96 -4.44 15.03
C VAL A 120 -6.63 -4.61 16.52
N GLY A 121 -7.08 -3.69 17.35
CA GLY A 121 -6.82 -3.66 18.80
C GLY A 121 -7.78 -4.57 19.58
N VAL A 122 -8.03 -5.80 19.11
CA VAL A 122 -8.95 -6.75 19.72
C VAL A 122 -8.20 -7.99 20.23
N PRO A 123 -8.73 -8.75 21.20
CA PRO A 123 -8.15 -10.02 21.64
C PRO A 123 -7.94 -10.99 20.47
N GLY A 124 -6.83 -11.73 20.48
CA GLY A 124 -6.50 -12.72 19.45
C GLY A 124 -5.95 -12.16 18.15
N ALA A 125 -5.61 -10.87 18.09
CA ALA A 125 -5.03 -10.24 16.90
C ALA A 125 -3.60 -10.73 16.56
N ASP A 126 -3.01 -11.55 17.40
CA ASP A 126 -1.70 -12.20 17.25
C ASP A 126 -1.77 -13.67 16.82
N LEU A 127 -2.99 -14.22 16.66
CA LEU A 127 -3.17 -15.59 16.17
C LEU A 127 -2.68 -15.73 14.72
N ASP A 128 -2.18 -16.92 14.39
CA ASP A 128 -1.98 -17.32 12.99
C ASP A 128 -3.31 -17.38 12.26
N GLY A 129 -3.28 -17.26 10.92
CA GLY A 129 -4.50 -17.30 10.12
C GLY A 129 -5.16 -15.93 9.91
N LEU A 130 -4.52 -14.84 10.37
CA LEU A 130 -4.92 -13.47 10.05
C LEU A 130 -4.11 -12.97 8.86
N TYR A 131 -4.79 -12.63 7.76
CA TYR A 131 -4.16 -12.22 6.52
C TYR A 131 -4.40 -10.75 6.19
N TYR A 132 -3.29 -10.00 6.03
CA TYR A 132 -3.27 -8.61 5.57
C TYR A 132 -2.76 -8.57 4.12
N VAL A 133 -3.61 -8.14 3.19
CA VAL A 133 -3.34 -8.21 1.74
C VAL A 133 -2.45 -7.04 1.30
N LYS A 134 -1.14 -7.21 1.33
CA LYS A 134 -0.19 -6.16 0.93
C LYS A 134 1.09 -6.71 0.29
N ASN A 135 1.79 -7.58 0.99
CA ASN A 135 3.06 -8.14 0.55
C ASN A 135 2.83 -9.30 -0.42
N ILE A 136 3.47 -9.24 -1.61
CA ILE A 136 3.26 -10.23 -2.66
C ILE A 136 3.78 -11.62 -2.28
N ARG A 137 4.90 -11.72 -1.54
CA ARG A 137 5.43 -13.02 -1.08
C ARG A 137 4.49 -13.65 -0.08
N ARG A 138 3.98 -12.85 0.85
CA ARG A 138 2.97 -13.32 1.78
C ARG A 138 1.70 -13.75 1.07
N ALA A 139 1.29 -13.05 0.00
CA ALA A 139 0.17 -13.46 -0.84
C ALA A 139 0.41 -14.80 -1.53
N MET A 140 1.61 -15.02 -2.06
CA MET A 140 1.99 -16.33 -2.66
C MET A 140 1.95 -17.48 -1.64
N GLU A 141 2.32 -17.23 -0.38
CA GLU A 141 2.19 -18.22 0.71
C GLU A 141 0.72 -18.50 1.00
N TRP A 142 -0.10 -17.47 1.14
CA TRP A 142 -1.53 -17.60 1.39
C TRP A 142 -2.27 -18.29 0.26
N ASP A 143 -1.90 -18.08 -0.99
CA ASP A 143 -2.53 -18.76 -2.13
C ASP A 143 -2.46 -20.28 -2.01
N LYS A 144 -1.36 -20.81 -1.46
CA LYS A 144 -1.19 -22.24 -1.20
C LYS A 144 -2.06 -22.72 -0.04
N VAL A 145 -2.32 -21.88 0.95
CA VAL A 145 -3.15 -22.20 2.13
C VAL A 145 -4.63 -22.20 1.73
N LEU A 146 -5.05 -21.30 0.85
CA LEU A 146 -6.45 -21.14 0.46
C LEU A 146 -7.10 -22.40 -0.11
N ASP A 147 -6.35 -23.30 -0.73
CA ASP A 147 -6.89 -24.56 -1.25
C ASP A 147 -7.41 -25.50 -0.13
N GLY A 148 -6.99 -25.30 1.12
CA GLY A 148 -7.42 -26.07 2.29
C GLY A 148 -8.46 -25.34 3.15
N VAL A 149 -8.76 -24.06 2.89
CA VAL A 149 -9.70 -23.23 3.64
C VAL A 149 -11.13 -23.58 3.26
N LYS A 150 -11.99 -23.82 4.23
CA LYS A 150 -13.43 -24.08 4.01
C LYS A 150 -14.28 -22.86 4.26
N ALA A 151 -13.94 -22.08 5.30
CA ALA A 151 -14.68 -20.88 5.70
C ALA A 151 -13.69 -19.73 6.02
N ALA A 152 -14.03 -18.53 5.55
CA ALA A 152 -13.25 -17.32 5.78
C ALA A 152 -14.13 -16.15 6.22
N VAL A 153 -13.57 -15.28 7.05
CA VAL A 153 -14.20 -14.00 7.40
C VAL A 153 -13.34 -12.87 6.85
N VAL A 154 -13.97 -11.95 6.12
CA VAL A 154 -13.36 -10.70 5.68
C VAL A 154 -13.82 -9.57 6.62
N VAL A 155 -12.88 -8.83 7.15
CA VAL A 155 -13.12 -7.73 8.08
C VAL A 155 -13.01 -6.41 7.34
N GLU A 156 -14.08 -5.64 7.35
CA GLU A 156 -14.33 -4.36 6.67
C GLU A 156 -14.58 -4.45 5.16
N ALA A 157 -15.70 -3.82 4.75
CA ALA A 157 -16.16 -3.70 3.37
C ALA A 157 -15.47 -2.55 2.62
N SER A 158 -14.15 -2.45 2.75
CA SER A 158 -13.31 -1.59 1.91
C SER A 158 -13.24 -2.15 0.48
N PRO A 159 -12.82 -1.38 -0.54
CA PRO A 159 -12.63 -1.93 -1.88
C PRO A 159 -11.83 -3.22 -1.91
N LEU A 160 -10.72 -3.28 -1.17
CA LEU A 160 -9.89 -4.48 -1.06
C LEU A 160 -10.64 -5.64 -0.37
N GLY A 161 -11.41 -5.36 0.71
CA GLY A 161 -12.20 -6.38 1.41
C GLY A 161 -13.21 -7.01 0.48
N LEU A 162 -13.90 -6.20 -0.31
CA LEU A 162 -14.90 -6.67 -1.27
C LEU A 162 -14.29 -7.45 -2.45
N GLU A 163 -13.11 -7.04 -2.94
CA GLU A 163 -12.34 -7.82 -3.91
C GLU A 163 -11.93 -9.18 -3.33
N MET A 164 -11.54 -9.23 -2.06
CA MET A 164 -11.23 -10.49 -1.38
C MET A 164 -12.46 -11.37 -1.16
N VAL A 165 -13.64 -10.80 -0.85
CA VAL A 165 -14.91 -11.54 -0.81
C VAL A 165 -15.15 -12.24 -2.15
N THR A 166 -15.04 -11.50 -3.26
CA THR A 166 -15.20 -12.05 -4.61
C THR A 166 -14.20 -13.18 -4.87
N ALA A 167 -12.93 -12.95 -4.54
CA ALA A 167 -11.85 -13.94 -4.75
C ALA A 167 -12.09 -15.24 -3.97
N LEU A 168 -12.51 -15.15 -2.71
CA LEU A 168 -12.78 -16.31 -1.86
C LEU A 168 -14.02 -17.08 -2.33
N CYS A 169 -15.09 -16.38 -2.73
CA CYS A 169 -16.29 -17.00 -3.33
C CYS A 169 -15.95 -17.74 -4.62
N HIS A 170 -15.13 -17.18 -5.51
CA HIS A 170 -14.67 -17.84 -6.74
C HIS A 170 -13.89 -19.12 -6.46
N ARG A 171 -13.24 -19.25 -5.30
CA ARG A 171 -12.61 -20.50 -4.85
C ARG A 171 -13.58 -21.50 -4.20
N GLY A 172 -14.84 -21.14 -4.06
CA GLY A 172 -15.83 -21.98 -3.38
C GLY A 172 -15.66 -22.02 -1.85
N ILE A 173 -15.01 -21.03 -1.28
CA ILE A 173 -14.83 -20.88 0.17
C ILE A 173 -16.09 -20.22 0.73
N GLU A 174 -16.67 -20.79 1.80
CA GLU A 174 -17.74 -20.13 2.55
C GLU A 174 -17.24 -18.78 3.09
N THR A 175 -17.79 -17.67 2.60
CA THR A 175 -17.24 -16.35 2.84
C THR A 175 -18.22 -15.46 3.59
N HIS A 176 -17.77 -14.96 4.74
CA HIS A 176 -18.50 -13.97 5.54
C HIS A 176 -17.76 -12.63 5.45
N LEU A 177 -18.52 -11.55 5.25
CA LEU A 177 -18.03 -10.18 5.37
C LEU A 177 -18.68 -9.54 6.60
N ILE A 178 -17.89 -8.97 7.48
CA ILE A 178 -18.36 -8.16 8.61
C ILE A 178 -17.95 -6.71 8.42
N ASP A 179 -18.87 -5.79 8.70
CA ASP A 179 -18.59 -4.36 8.61
C ASP A 179 -19.43 -3.59 9.66
N PRO A 180 -18.85 -2.61 10.38
CA PRO A 180 -19.59 -1.79 11.32
C PRO A 180 -20.58 -0.83 10.64
N ASP A 181 -20.37 -0.51 9.38
CA ASP A 181 -21.25 0.37 8.61
C ASP A 181 -22.53 -0.35 8.17
N ALA A 182 -23.55 0.43 7.79
CA ALA A 182 -24.86 -0.09 7.43
C ALA A 182 -24.92 -0.72 6.03
N TRP A 183 -23.97 -0.42 5.15
CA TRP A 183 -23.83 -0.98 3.80
C TRP A 183 -22.38 -0.91 3.31
N ALA A 184 -22.08 -1.65 2.26
CA ALA A 184 -20.76 -1.69 1.67
C ALA A 184 -20.35 -0.32 1.12
N LEU A 185 -19.09 0.08 1.39
CA LEU A 185 -18.53 1.35 0.93
C LEU A 185 -19.33 2.59 1.41
N ALA A 186 -19.90 2.55 2.60
CA ALA A 186 -20.79 3.60 3.12
C ALA A 186 -20.15 5.00 3.16
N ALA A 187 -18.80 5.07 3.23
CA ALA A 187 -18.06 6.34 3.14
C ALA A 187 -18.00 6.92 1.71
N ALA A 188 -18.35 6.14 0.68
CA ALA A 188 -18.15 6.49 -0.74
C ALA A 188 -19.42 6.30 -1.60
N THR A 189 -20.46 5.65 -1.09
CA THR A 189 -21.67 5.32 -1.85
C THR A 189 -22.92 5.56 -1.03
N ASP A 190 -24.03 5.89 -1.71
CA ASP A 190 -25.36 5.90 -1.13
C ASP A 190 -25.96 4.48 -1.09
N PRO A 191 -26.93 4.20 -0.21
CA PRO A 191 -27.52 2.86 -0.03
C PRO A 191 -28.14 2.27 -1.30
N ASP A 192 -28.74 3.08 -2.15
CA ASP A 192 -29.37 2.67 -3.40
C ASP A 192 -28.34 2.26 -4.46
N ILE A 193 -27.14 2.83 -4.42
CA ILE A 193 -25.99 2.41 -5.25
C ILE A 193 -25.36 1.12 -4.70
N ALA A 194 -25.26 0.99 -3.39
CA ALA A 194 -24.68 -0.19 -2.73
C ALA A 194 -25.56 -1.44 -2.84
N ALA A 195 -26.88 -1.29 -2.81
CA ALA A 195 -27.81 -2.42 -2.75
C ALA A 195 -27.65 -3.44 -3.90
N PRO A 196 -27.70 -3.06 -5.19
CA PRO A 196 -27.56 -4.03 -6.28
C PRO A 196 -26.18 -4.72 -6.29
N VAL A 197 -25.16 -4.03 -5.84
CA VAL A 197 -23.81 -4.58 -5.73
C VAL A 197 -23.73 -5.59 -4.59
N GLN A 198 -24.35 -5.30 -3.45
CA GLN A 198 -24.44 -6.26 -2.33
C GLN A 198 -25.23 -7.51 -2.71
N ASP A 199 -26.27 -7.38 -3.52
CA ASP A 199 -27.02 -8.53 -4.02
C ASP A 199 -26.15 -9.41 -4.92
N SER A 200 -25.30 -8.83 -5.76
CA SER A 200 -24.35 -9.58 -6.56
C SER A 200 -23.38 -10.42 -5.70
N TRP A 201 -22.87 -9.90 -4.57
CA TRP A 201 -22.05 -10.72 -3.66
C TRP A 201 -22.84 -11.82 -2.96
N ARG A 202 -24.11 -11.56 -2.59
CA ARG A 202 -25.00 -12.60 -2.05
C ARG A 202 -25.25 -13.71 -3.08
N GLU A 203 -25.46 -13.35 -4.35
CA GLU A 203 -25.60 -14.30 -5.45
C GLU A 203 -24.34 -15.14 -5.67
N LEU A 204 -23.14 -14.60 -5.43
CA LEU A 204 -21.89 -15.34 -5.38
C LEU A 204 -21.75 -16.26 -4.16
N GLY A 205 -22.69 -16.20 -3.21
CA GLY A 205 -22.69 -17.01 -2.00
C GLY A 205 -22.07 -16.35 -0.78
N ALA A 206 -21.74 -15.06 -0.82
CA ALA A 206 -21.22 -14.34 0.35
C ALA A 206 -22.30 -14.05 1.39
N HIS A 207 -21.94 -14.20 2.66
CA HIS A 207 -22.75 -13.81 3.81
C HIS A 207 -22.34 -12.43 4.30
N LEU A 208 -23.19 -11.41 4.09
CA LEU A 208 -22.88 -10.02 4.43
C LEU A 208 -23.50 -9.64 5.78
N HIS A 209 -22.67 -9.22 6.73
CA HIS A 209 -23.04 -8.80 8.08
C HIS A 209 -22.66 -7.32 8.27
N PHE A 210 -23.58 -6.43 7.94
CA PHE A 210 -23.47 -4.99 8.18
C PHE A 210 -23.97 -4.63 9.59
N ASN A 211 -23.61 -3.43 10.09
CA ASN A 211 -23.82 -3.01 11.48
C ASN A 211 -23.17 -3.99 12.49
N THR A 212 -22.15 -4.72 12.08
CA THR A 212 -21.54 -5.80 12.85
C THR A 212 -20.07 -5.45 13.13
N THR A 213 -19.75 -5.23 14.41
CA THR A 213 -18.41 -4.82 14.84
C THR A 213 -17.58 -6.03 15.24
N LEU A 214 -16.32 -6.09 14.78
CA LEU A 214 -15.32 -7.04 15.25
C LEU A 214 -15.04 -6.81 16.74
N THR A 215 -15.08 -7.88 17.55
CA THR A 215 -14.76 -7.84 18.98
C THR A 215 -13.56 -8.73 19.37
N GLY A 216 -13.17 -9.68 18.51
CA GLY A 216 -12.02 -10.53 18.75
C GLY A 216 -11.85 -11.65 17.75
N PHE A 217 -10.75 -12.36 17.90
CA PHE A 217 -10.47 -13.62 17.22
C PHE A 217 -10.26 -14.70 18.26
N THR A 218 -10.74 -15.93 18.01
CA THR A 218 -10.56 -17.04 18.92
C THR A 218 -9.87 -18.21 18.23
N GLY A 219 -9.09 -18.95 18.98
CA GLY A 219 -8.31 -20.09 18.54
C GLY A 219 -7.23 -20.43 19.56
N GLU A 220 -6.51 -21.52 19.38
CA GLU A 220 -5.39 -21.88 20.22
C GLU A 220 -4.06 -21.28 19.71
N ASN A 221 -3.65 -21.64 18.51
CA ASN A 221 -2.48 -21.07 17.80
C ASN A 221 -2.90 -20.32 16.53
N SER A 222 -3.97 -20.78 15.88
CA SER A 222 -4.52 -20.17 14.66
C SER A 222 -5.97 -19.84 14.88
N VAL A 223 -6.48 -18.85 14.12
CA VAL A 223 -7.88 -18.44 14.17
C VAL A 223 -8.80 -19.62 13.86
N ARG A 224 -9.88 -19.75 14.65
CA ARG A 224 -10.97 -20.72 14.48
C ARG A 224 -12.33 -20.06 14.39
N SER A 225 -12.43 -18.83 14.89
CA SER A 225 -13.60 -18.00 14.74
C SER A 225 -13.29 -16.53 14.94
N VAL A 226 -14.18 -15.71 14.42
CA VAL A 226 -14.24 -14.27 14.62
C VAL A 226 -15.41 -13.97 15.55
N THR A 227 -15.17 -13.26 16.65
CA THR A 227 -16.22 -12.77 17.54
C THR A 227 -16.65 -11.37 17.13
N THR A 228 -17.93 -11.13 17.15
CA THR A 228 -18.55 -9.87 16.71
C THR A 228 -19.59 -9.36 17.72
N SER A 229 -20.15 -8.17 17.50
CA SER A 229 -21.27 -7.65 18.26
C SER A 229 -22.52 -8.56 18.20
N ASP A 230 -22.66 -9.36 17.15
CA ASP A 230 -23.84 -10.17 16.87
C ASP A 230 -23.63 -11.67 17.15
N GLY A 231 -22.43 -12.03 17.61
CA GLY A 231 -22.07 -13.41 17.94
C GLY A 231 -20.76 -13.87 17.33
N GLU A 232 -20.60 -15.17 17.20
CA GLU A 232 -19.39 -15.82 16.75
C GLU A 232 -19.57 -16.44 15.36
N ILE A 233 -18.60 -16.22 14.46
CA ILE A 233 -18.57 -16.78 13.10
C ILE A 233 -17.33 -17.70 13.01
N ARG A 234 -17.54 -18.99 12.75
CA ARG A 234 -16.47 -19.95 12.57
C ARG A 234 -15.73 -19.70 11.26
N CYS A 235 -14.40 -19.85 11.28
CA CYS A 235 -13.57 -19.72 10.09
C CYS A 235 -12.23 -20.42 10.26
N ASP A 236 -11.58 -20.72 9.15
CA ASP A 236 -10.20 -21.21 9.10
C ASP A 236 -9.21 -20.09 8.82
N LEU A 237 -9.72 -18.94 8.37
CA LEU A 237 -8.97 -17.77 7.93
C LEU A 237 -9.76 -16.48 8.20
N ALA A 238 -9.08 -15.42 8.62
CA ALA A 238 -9.64 -14.06 8.60
C ALA A 238 -8.77 -13.12 7.75
N VAL A 239 -9.39 -12.47 6.77
CA VAL A 239 -8.75 -11.43 5.95
C VAL A 239 -9.06 -10.08 6.56
N VAL A 240 -8.02 -9.36 6.97
CA VAL A 240 -8.15 -8.07 7.66
C VAL A 240 -7.87 -6.94 6.67
N CYS A 241 -8.90 -6.17 6.32
CA CYS A 241 -8.85 -5.11 5.32
C CYS A 241 -9.11 -3.72 5.93
N THR A 242 -8.55 -3.51 7.12
CA THR A 242 -8.70 -2.27 7.88
C THR A 242 -8.12 -1.05 7.17
N LYS A 243 -8.43 0.13 7.73
CA LYS A 243 -7.95 1.41 7.20
C LYS A 243 -6.42 1.45 7.04
N LYS A 244 -5.98 2.01 5.93
CA LYS A 244 -4.55 2.33 5.70
C LYS A 244 -4.05 3.40 6.65
N VAL A 245 -2.83 3.22 7.16
CA VAL A 245 -2.11 4.18 8.00
C VAL A 245 -0.76 4.47 7.36
N ALA A 246 -0.44 5.73 7.12
CA ALA A 246 0.83 6.14 6.53
C ALA A 246 2.02 5.73 7.40
N ASN A 247 3.06 5.14 6.79
CA ASN A 247 4.31 4.78 7.44
C ASN A 247 5.18 6.01 7.65
N THR A 248 4.90 6.76 8.71
CA THR A 248 5.57 8.02 9.05
C THR A 248 6.62 7.90 10.14
N ALA A 249 6.85 6.71 10.72
CA ALA A 249 7.78 6.54 11.85
C ALA A 249 9.19 7.02 11.50
N LEU A 250 9.75 6.62 10.36
CA LEU A 250 11.06 7.05 9.89
C LEU A 250 11.11 8.57 9.66
N ALA A 251 10.07 9.13 9.03
CA ALA A 251 9.96 10.56 8.75
C ALA A 251 9.85 11.39 10.06
N ARG A 252 9.08 10.92 11.05
CA ARG A 252 8.99 11.55 12.38
C ARG A 252 10.33 11.55 13.10
N ALA A 253 11.01 10.41 13.10
CA ALA A 253 12.34 10.29 13.72
C ALA A 253 13.38 11.19 13.04
N ALA A 254 13.23 11.44 11.74
CA ALA A 254 14.06 12.37 10.96
C ALA A 254 13.68 13.84 11.14
N GLY A 255 12.65 14.17 11.93
CA GLY A 255 12.16 15.53 12.16
C GLY A 255 11.37 16.12 11.00
N LEU A 256 10.88 15.30 10.06
CA LEU A 256 10.01 15.78 8.99
C LEU A 256 8.63 16.14 9.55
N LYS A 257 8.03 17.18 8.99
CA LYS A 257 6.71 17.64 9.44
C LYS A 257 5.62 16.67 8.98
N ILE A 258 4.81 16.24 9.93
CA ILE A 258 3.65 15.38 9.69
C ILE A 258 2.39 16.24 9.84
N GLY A 259 1.45 16.07 8.93
CA GLY A 259 0.23 16.86 8.92
C GLY A 259 -0.95 16.19 9.62
N SER A 260 -2.13 16.78 9.43
CA SER A 260 -3.35 16.40 10.16
C SER A 260 -3.94 15.04 9.73
N ALA A 261 -3.67 14.59 8.51
CA ALA A 261 -4.05 13.27 8.02
C ALA A 261 -2.98 12.20 8.33
N ASN A 262 -2.01 12.48 9.21
CA ASN A 262 -0.91 11.59 9.58
C ASN A 262 0.08 11.27 8.45
N GLY A 263 0.08 12.01 7.34
CA GLY A 263 1.06 11.91 6.26
C GLY A 263 2.22 12.88 6.41
N VAL A 264 3.33 12.62 5.71
CA VAL A 264 4.43 13.59 5.58
C VAL A 264 3.92 14.78 4.76
N MET A 265 4.09 15.99 5.27
CA MET A 265 3.71 17.20 4.56
C MET A 265 4.67 17.48 3.41
N VAL A 266 4.13 17.68 2.21
CA VAL A 266 4.88 18.06 1.01
C VAL A 266 4.20 19.22 0.27
N ASP A 267 4.97 19.92 -0.54
CA ASP A 267 4.44 20.86 -1.52
C ASP A 267 4.09 20.18 -2.86
N GLU A 268 3.61 20.92 -3.83
CA GLU A 268 3.28 20.41 -5.18
C GLU A 268 4.49 19.85 -5.95
N ALA A 269 5.72 20.17 -5.54
CA ALA A 269 6.96 19.62 -6.07
C ALA A 269 7.44 18.38 -5.30
N MET A 270 6.62 17.88 -4.37
CA MET A 270 6.94 16.77 -3.46
C MET A 270 8.10 17.07 -2.50
N HIS A 271 8.48 18.35 -2.30
CA HIS A 271 9.43 18.73 -1.27
C HIS A 271 8.80 18.61 0.11
N THR A 272 9.56 18.10 1.05
CA THR A 272 9.23 18.23 2.47
C THR A 272 9.69 19.58 3.00
N THR A 273 9.39 19.89 4.27
CA THR A 273 9.91 21.10 4.92
C THR A 273 11.43 21.08 5.15
N THR A 274 12.09 19.96 4.89
CA THR A 274 13.53 19.76 5.08
C THR A 274 14.25 19.83 3.73
N ALA A 275 15.23 20.72 3.63
CA ALA A 275 15.98 20.93 2.39
C ALA A 275 16.68 19.63 1.93
N GLY A 276 16.59 19.33 0.62
CA GLY A 276 17.19 18.14 0.04
C GLY A 276 16.44 16.83 0.31
N VAL A 277 15.22 16.92 0.91
CA VAL A 277 14.38 15.78 1.22
C VAL A 277 13.01 15.92 0.54
N TRP A 278 12.62 14.89 -0.20
CA TRP A 278 11.29 14.73 -0.83
C TRP A 278 10.55 13.56 -0.18
N ALA A 279 9.25 13.50 -0.37
CA ALA A 279 8.46 12.33 -0.02
C ALA A 279 7.35 12.09 -1.06
N ALA A 280 6.93 10.83 -1.25
CA ALA A 280 5.91 10.48 -2.23
C ALA A 280 5.21 9.16 -1.90
N GLY A 281 3.98 9.00 -2.40
CA GLY A 281 3.15 7.81 -2.22
C GLY A 281 2.36 7.85 -0.92
N ASP A 282 1.88 6.70 -0.46
CA ASP A 282 0.92 6.60 0.64
C ASP A 282 1.46 7.06 2.01
N CYS A 283 2.76 7.37 2.13
CA CYS A 283 3.33 7.96 3.34
C CYS A 283 3.14 9.48 3.45
N ILE A 284 2.71 10.16 2.40
CA ILE A 284 2.45 11.60 2.41
C ILE A 284 0.97 11.93 2.60
N GLU A 285 0.67 13.18 2.92
CA GLU A 285 -0.65 13.76 2.76
C GLU A 285 -0.64 14.86 1.70
N VAL A 286 -1.73 14.93 0.95
CA VAL A 286 -1.96 15.97 -0.06
C VAL A 286 -3.36 16.54 0.10
N PRO A 287 -3.62 17.79 -0.30
CA PRO A 287 -4.97 18.33 -0.28
C PRO A 287 -5.86 17.58 -1.29
N HIS A 288 -7.06 17.23 -0.88
CA HIS A 288 -8.08 16.72 -1.78
C HIS A 288 -8.43 17.78 -2.85
N SER A 289 -8.55 17.37 -4.11
CA SER A 289 -8.67 18.32 -5.23
C SER A 289 -9.85 19.29 -5.13
N VAL A 290 -10.94 18.88 -4.50
CA VAL A 290 -12.17 19.67 -4.36
C VAL A 290 -12.29 20.30 -2.97
N SER A 291 -12.30 19.46 -1.91
CA SER A 291 -12.53 19.93 -0.53
C SER A 291 -11.33 20.60 0.12
N GLN A 292 -10.14 20.44 -0.45
CA GLN A 292 -8.86 20.89 0.10
C GLN A 292 -8.51 20.28 1.49
N ILE A 293 -9.30 19.34 1.97
CA ILE A 293 -9.02 18.61 3.21
C ILE A 293 -7.81 17.69 2.95
N PRO A 294 -6.81 17.67 3.85
CA PRO A 294 -5.68 16.76 3.71
C PRO A 294 -6.13 15.28 3.73
N ILE A 295 -5.67 14.54 2.75
CA ILE A 295 -5.92 13.09 2.59
C ILE A 295 -4.63 12.34 2.39
N GLN A 296 -4.62 11.07 2.76
CA GLN A 296 -3.51 10.12 2.55
C GLN A 296 -4.01 8.86 1.82
N GLY A 297 -3.09 8.00 1.43
CA GLY A 297 -3.42 6.66 0.96
C GLY A 297 -4.20 6.66 -0.35
N LEU A 298 -3.77 7.43 -1.33
CA LEU A 298 -4.32 7.44 -2.68
C LEU A 298 -4.07 6.09 -3.40
N THR A 299 -4.28 6.05 -4.70
CA THR A 299 -4.06 4.83 -5.50
C THR A 299 -2.58 4.65 -5.86
N GLY A 300 -2.20 3.44 -6.28
CA GLY A 300 -0.84 3.16 -6.77
C GLY A 300 -0.42 4.02 -7.97
N SER A 301 -1.35 4.43 -8.84
CA SER A 301 -1.09 5.35 -9.95
C SER A 301 -0.70 6.76 -9.47
N HIS A 302 -1.35 7.26 -8.42
CA HIS A 302 -0.99 8.53 -7.78
C HIS A 302 0.38 8.43 -7.11
N ALA A 303 0.63 7.35 -6.37
CA ALA A 303 1.92 7.10 -5.75
C ALA A 303 3.05 7.09 -6.80
N TYR A 304 2.85 6.41 -7.93
CA TYR A 304 3.81 6.39 -9.02
C TYR A 304 4.03 7.78 -9.65
N ALA A 305 2.95 8.54 -9.88
CA ALA A 305 3.02 9.90 -10.42
C ALA A 305 3.75 10.87 -9.47
N GLN A 306 3.45 10.80 -8.17
CA GLN A 306 4.13 11.57 -7.13
C GLN A 306 5.62 11.20 -7.05
N GLY A 307 5.95 9.91 -7.10
CA GLY A 307 7.33 9.44 -7.16
C GLY A 307 8.08 10.03 -8.35
N LYS A 308 7.47 10.05 -9.55
CA LYS A 308 8.08 10.67 -10.73
C LYS A 308 8.36 12.16 -10.55
N VAL A 309 7.49 12.90 -9.87
CA VAL A 309 7.72 14.32 -9.55
C VAL A 309 8.90 14.44 -8.58
N ALA A 310 8.89 13.69 -7.48
CA ALA A 310 9.95 13.71 -6.47
C ALA A 310 11.32 13.36 -7.09
N GLY A 311 11.39 12.29 -7.87
CA GLY A 311 12.63 11.83 -8.51
C GLY A 311 13.18 12.84 -9.53
N THR A 312 12.33 13.38 -10.40
CA THR A 312 12.73 14.42 -11.36
C THR A 312 13.30 15.64 -10.62
N ASN A 313 12.65 16.07 -9.55
CA ASN A 313 13.04 17.28 -8.82
C ASN A 313 14.29 17.05 -7.95
N ALA A 314 14.45 15.88 -7.37
CA ALA A 314 15.68 15.50 -6.67
C ALA A 314 16.90 15.51 -7.59
N ALA A 315 16.72 15.18 -8.88
CA ALA A 315 17.75 15.25 -9.91
C ALA A 315 17.89 16.65 -10.57
N GLY A 316 17.29 17.71 -9.99
CA GLY A 316 17.42 19.09 -10.44
C GLY A 316 16.34 19.59 -11.40
N GLY A 317 15.31 18.79 -11.66
CA GLY A 317 14.15 19.21 -12.46
C GLY A 317 13.17 20.11 -11.70
N GLN A 318 12.08 20.51 -12.37
CA GLN A 318 11.05 21.41 -11.82
C GLN A 318 9.64 20.93 -12.21
N ARG A 319 9.27 19.74 -11.75
CA ARG A 319 7.94 19.19 -11.96
C ARG A 319 7.02 19.51 -10.81
N LYS A 320 5.72 19.58 -11.11
CA LYS A 320 4.65 19.75 -10.12
C LYS A 320 3.67 18.59 -10.23
N TYR A 321 3.23 18.10 -9.09
CA TYR A 321 2.11 17.19 -8.99
C TYR A 321 0.83 18.01 -8.87
N GLN A 322 -0.11 17.72 -9.74
CA GLN A 322 -1.46 18.29 -9.63
C GLN A 322 -2.38 17.15 -9.19
N PRO A 323 -3.02 17.27 -8.02
CA PRO A 323 -4.03 16.33 -7.62
C PRO A 323 -5.15 16.35 -8.68
N VAL A 324 -5.33 15.26 -9.37
CA VAL A 324 -6.52 15.02 -10.17
C VAL A 324 -7.57 14.37 -9.26
N SER A 325 -8.84 14.48 -9.62
CA SER A 325 -9.88 13.65 -8.99
C SER A 325 -9.39 12.19 -8.98
N VAL A 326 -9.60 11.51 -7.87
CA VAL A 326 -9.12 10.13 -7.68
C VAL A 326 -10.21 9.18 -8.19
N PRO A 327 -10.25 8.85 -9.50
CA PRO A 327 -11.17 7.82 -9.93
C PRO A 327 -10.75 6.51 -9.25
N TRP A 328 -11.69 5.86 -8.61
CA TRP A 328 -11.52 4.52 -8.11
C TRP A 328 -12.54 3.62 -8.80
N GLY A 329 -12.20 2.37 -8.96
CA GLY A 329 -13.10 1.37 -9.53
C GLY A 329 -12.68 -0.01 -9.07
N MET A 330 -13.65 -0.88 -8.89
CA MET A 330 -13.46 -2.28 -8.56
C MET A 330 -14.51 -3.12 -9.27
N MET A 331 -14.20 -4.39 -9.46
CA MET A 331 -15.19 -5.38 -9.90
C MET A 331 -15.91 -5.96 -8.69
N ALA A 332 -17.22 -6.10 -8.80
CA ALA A 332 -18.09 -6.71 -7.83
C ALA A 332 -18.96 -7.76 -8.56
N GLY A 333 -18.49 -8.98 -8.67
CA GLY A 333 -19.06 -9.96 -9.59
C GLY A 333 -19.00 -9.45 -11.03
N GLU A 334 -20.15 -9.36 -11.70
CA GLU A 334 -20.27 -8.81 -13.06
C GLU A 334 -20.34 -7.27 -13.11
N TRP A 335 -20.45 -6.60 -11.96
CA TRP A 335 -20.57 -5.16 -11.87
C TRP A 335 -19.23 -4.47 -11.73
N MET A 336 -19.07 -3.33 -12.38
CA MET A 336 -18.02 -2.39 -12.08
C MET A 336 -18.62 -1.23 -11.28
N ILE A 337 -18.14 -1.05 -10.06
CA ILE A 337 -18.49 0.09 -9.21
C ILE A 337 -17.30 1.03 -9.13
N GLY A 338 -17.56 2.32 -9.16
CA GLY A 338 -16.51 3.31 -9.06
C GLY A 338 -17.05 4.71 -8.81
N GLY A 339 -16.13 5.62 -8.49
CA GLY A 339 -16.41 7.02 -8.22
C GLY A 339 -15.24 7.92 -8.60
N VAL A 340 -15.44 9.23 -8.51
CA VAL A 340 -14.45 10.28 -8.77
C VAL A 340 -14.39 11.27 -7.62
#